data_b0a45f12e9391e75d78f868b6e957f8a
#
_entry.id   b0a45f12e9391e75d78f868b6e957f8a
#
_cell.length_a   1.000
_cell.length_b   1.000
_cell.length_c   1.000
_cell.angle_alpha   90.00
_cell.angle_beta   90.00
_cell.angle_gamma   90.00
#
_symmetry.space_group_name_H-M   'P 1'
#
loop_
_entity.id
_entity.type
_entity.pdbx_description
1 polymer ?
#
loop_
_entity_poly.entity_id
_entity_poly.type
_entity_poly.pdbx_seq_one_letter_code
_entity_poly.pdbx_strand_id
1 'polypeptide(L)'
;MYSSIRLISSRLFLAFLSMLASCPLLLAIDIPKEHIFVFERSTNTNYVCYDINIEGDKLNQSTPLNAYWVIGGGRRTEGLTFFDRKMAFGVKVVSSGENEALVHLTAYKDLTIRICKRDGTWVGIVRWNGHEMILQKMFAQMGGSLGMKCEYVDVYGTDTSTGQAHRERITP
;
A
#
# COMPACT_ATOMS: atom_id res chain seq x y z
N MET A 1 -15.64 -2.88 72.81
CA MET A 1 -16.28 -3.72 71.78
C MET A 1 -15.64 -3.40 70.48
N TYR A 2 -14.81 -4.32 69.97
CA TYR A 2 -13.98 -4.13 68.75
C TYR A 2 -14.75 -4.42 67.51
N SER A 3 -14.76 -3.48 66.59
CA SER A 3 -15.27 -3.65 65.21
C SER A 3 -14.10 -3.98 64.28
N SER A 4 -14.12 -5.19 63.74
CA SER A 4 -13.12 -5.68 62.77
C SER A 4 -13.45 -5.21 61.36
N ILE A 5 -12.67 -4.30 60.83
CA ILE A 5 -12.70 -3.92 59.40
C ILE A 5 -11.83 -4.94 58.66
N ARG A 6 -12.47 -5.77 57.82
CA ARG A 6 -11.79 -6.72 56.93
C ARG A 6 -11.18 -5.96 55.75
N LEU A 7 -9.87 -6.05 55.61
CA LEU A 7 -9.13 -5.71 54.40
C LEU A 7 -9.54 -6.69 53.28
N ILE A 8 -10.29 -6.23 52.33
CA ILE A 8 -10.54 -6.95 51.09
C ILE A 8 -9.37 -6.68 50.13
N SER A 9 -8.72 -7.75 49.77
CA SER A 9 -7.44 -7.88 49.14
C SER A 9 -7.29 -7.09 47.82
N SER A 10 -6.22 -6.32 47.78
CA SER A 10 -5.68 -5.58 46.60
C SER A 10 -5.11 -6.45 45.49
N ARG A 11 -5.48 -7.75 45.42
CA ARG A 11 -4.94 -8.68 44.42
C ARG A 11 -5.77 -8.80 43.15
N LEU A 12 -6.96 -8.20 43.09
CA LEU A 12 -7.80 -8.21 41.87
C LEU A 12 -7.54 -7.03 40.90
N PHE A 13 -6.78 -6.02 41.31
CA PHE A 13 -6.54 -4.82 40.48
C PHE A 13 -5.33 -4.94 39.54
N LEU A 14 -4.44 -5.92 39.77
CA LEU A 14 -3.24 -6.13 38.93
C LEU A 14 -3.46 -7.04 37.74
N ALA A 15 -4.57 -7.77 37.66
CA ALA A 15 -4.85 -8.69 36.54
C ALA A 15 -5.50 -8.02 35.33
N PHE A 16 -5.98 -6.78 35.48
CA PHE A 16 -6.68 -6.07 34.38
C PHE A 16 -5.76 -5.14 33.55
N LEU A 17 -4.50 -4.96 33.98
CA LEU A 17 -3.56 -4.04 33.30
C LEU A 17 -2.60 -4.74 32.32
N SER A 18 -2.68 -6.07 32.20
CA SER A 18 -1.78 -6.83 31.31
C SER A 18 -2.37 -7.22 29.95
N MET A 19 -3.60 -6.78 29.63
CA MET A 19 -4.30 -7.16 28.38
C MET A 19 -4.34 -6.03 27.32
N LEU A 20 -3.59 -4.96 27.51
CA LEU A 20 -3.57 -3.78 26.64
C LEU A 20 -2.26 -3.63 25.83
N ALA A 21 -1.58 -4.71 25.52
CA ALA A 21 -0.32 -4.59 24.77
C ALA A 21 -0.16 -5.70 23.74
N SER A 22 -1.02 -5.73 22.74
CA SER A 22 -0.71 -6.45 21.48
C SER A 22 -1.56 -5.90 20.34
N CYS A 23 -1.63 -4.58 20.22
CA CYS A 23 -1.96 -3.99 18.94
C CYS A 23 -0.66 -4.03 18.13
N PRO A 24 -0.56 -4.82 17.03
CA PRO A 24 0.57 -4.65 16.13
C PRO A 24 0.50 -3.20 15.65
N LEU A 25 1.48 -2.38 16.02
CA LEU A 25 1.75 -1.12 15.36
C LEU A 25 1.99 -1.49 13.89
N LEU A 26 0.93 -1.49 13.08
CA LEU A 26 1.10 -1.30 11.65
C LEU A 26 1.77 0.07 11.54
N LEU A 27 3.09 0.05 11.33
CA LEU A 27 3.83 1.22 10.94
C LEU A 27 3.12 1.76 9.70
N ALA A 28 2.33 2.81 9.90
CA ALA A 28 1.83 3.60 8.79
C ALA A 28 3.09 4.06 8.05
N ILE A 29 3.33 3.47 6.88
CA ILE A 29 4.38 3.95 6.00
C ILE A 29 3.89 5.32 5.59
N ASP A 30 4.58 6.33 6.06
CA ASP A 30 4.31 7.73 5.69
C ASP A 30 4.72 7.87 4.22
N ILE A 31 3.77 7.55 3.33
CA ILE A 31 3.96 7.73 1.89
C ILE A 31 3.94 9.24 1.68
N PRO A 32 5.01 9.82 1.11
CA PRO A 32 5.02 11.23 0.80
C PRO A 32 3.74 11.59 0.03
N LYS A 33 3.10 12.72 0.36
CA LYS A 33 1.79 13.14 -0.17
C LYS A 33 1.70 13.22 -1.71
N GLU A 34 2.82 13.09 -2.38
CA GLU A 34 2.97 13.17 -3.83
C GLU A 34 2.80 11.82 -4.52
N HIS A 35 2.91 10.70 -3.79
CA HIS A 35 2.82 9.36 -4.37
C HIS A 35 1.39 8.82 -4.26
N ILE A 36 0.91 8.21 -5.34
CA ILE A 36 -0.36 7.47 -5.34
C ILE A 36 -0.18 6.15 -4.59
N PHE A 37 0.91 5.43 -4.88
CA PHE A 37 1.33 4.24 -4.15
C PHE A 37 2.80 3.90 -4.44
N VAL A 38 3.36 2.96 -3.69
CA VAL A 38 4.71 2.44 -3.90
C VAL A 38 4.70 0.92 -4.10
N PHE A 39 5.72 0.41 -4.79
CA PHE A 39 5.93 -1.02 -4.99
C PHE A 39 7.31 -1.42 -4.45
N GLU A 40 7.32 -2.29 -3.45
CA GLU A 40 8.52 -2.82 -2.78
C GLU A 40 8.77 -4.28 -3.14
N ARG A 41 9.99 -4.74 -2.95
CA ARG A 41 10.39 -6.16 -3.08
C ARG A 41 11.23 -6.59 -1.89
N SER A 42 11.11 -7.85 -1.49
CA SER A 42 11.89 -8.41 -0.38
C SER A 42 13.40 -8.52 -0.65
N THR A 43 13.84 -8.39 -1.91
CA THR A 43 15.25 -8.59 -2.30
C THR A 43 16.18 -7.41 -2.03
N ASN A 44 15.63 -6.21 -1.88
CA ASN A 44 16.41 -5.01 -1.58
C ASN A 44 15.52 -3.89 -1.02
N THR A 45 16.13 -2.79 -0.61
CA THR A 45 15.43 -1.61 -0.06
C THR A 45 15.02 -0.58 -1.11
N ASN A 46 15.25 -0.86 -2.40
CA ASN A 46 14.78 0.01 -3.47
C ASN A 46 13.31 -0.26 -3.76
N TYR A 47 12.57 0.78 -4.10
CA TYR A 47 11.14 0.68 -4.41
C TYR A 47 10.78 1.54 -5.62
N VAL A 48 9.66 1.20 -6.25
CA VAL A 48 9.10 2.00 -7.35
C VAL A 48 8.01 2.89 -6.80
N CYS A 49 8.10 4.19 -7.08
CA CYS A 49 7.03 5.15 -6.83
C CYS A 49 6.14 5.28 -8.06
N TYR A 50 4.86 5.51 -7.81
CA TYR A 50 3.86 5.85 -8.82
C TYR A 50 3.21 7.18 -8.44
N ASP A 51 3.58 8.22 -9.17
CA ASP A 51 3.07 9.58 -8.98
C ASP A 51 1.97 9.87 -10.00
N ILE A 52 1.02 10.70 -9.59
CA ILE A 52 0.02 11.20 -10.51
C ILE A 52 0.68 12.06 -11.60
N ASN A 53 0.24 11.87 -12.83
CA ASN A 53 0.66 12.73 -13.94
C ASN A 53 -0.52 13.58 -14.39
N ILE A 54 -0.46 14.86 -14.11
CA ILE A 54 -1.51 15.83 -14.41
C ILE A 54 -1.00 16.93 -15.35
N GLU A 55 -1.87 17.40 -16.21
CA GLU A 55 -1.68 18.56 -17.08
C GLU A 55 -2.72 19.62 -16.71
N GLY A 56 -2.28 20.68 -16.05
CA GLY A 56 -3.19 21.61 -15.38
C GLY A 56 -3.96 20.90 -14.26
N ASP A 57 -5.30 20.90 -14.33
CA ASP A 57 -6.17 20.23 -13.35
C ASP A 57 -6.63 18.83 -13.78
N LYS A 58 -6.23 18.38 -14.98
CA LYS A 58 -6.70 17.15 -15.61
C LYS A 58 -5.63 16.07 -15.58
N LEU A 59 -6.09 14.83 -15.54
CA LEU A 59 -5.21 13.68 -15.67
C LEU A 59 -4.63 13.60 -17.07
N ASN A 60 -3.31 13.35 -17.19
CA ASN A 60 -2.74 13.01 -18.49
C ASN A 60 -3.29 11.66 -18.94
N GLN A 61 -4.09 11.67 -20.03
CA GLN A 61 -4.83 10.48 -20.44
C GLN A 61 -3.95 9.38 -21.05
N SER A 62 -2.81 9.75 -21.63
CA SER A 62 -1.89 8.77 -22.23
C SER A 62 -0.97 8.10 -21.19
N THR A 63 -0.59 8.85 -20.18
CA THR A 63 0.34 8.42 -19.10
C THR A 63 -0.14 8.93 -17.76
N PRO A 64 -1.23 8.38 -17.19
CA PRO A 64 -1.84 8.89 -15.95
C PRO A 64 -0.96 8.76 -14.71
N LEU A 65 0.04 7.90 -14.76
CA LEU A 65 1.02 7.70 -13.68
C LEU A 65 2.45 7.76 -14.23
N ASN A 66 3.30 8.48 -13.50
CA ASN A 66 4.75 8.43 -13.66
C ASN A 66 5.32 7.38 -12.71
N ALA A 67 6.11 6.44 -13.25
CA ALA A 67 6.73 5.37 -12.46
C ALA A 67 8.25 5.48 -12.52
N TYR A 68 8.91 5.44 -11.36
CA TYR A 68 10.36 5.55 -11.24
C TYR A 68 10.89 4.85 -9.99
N TRP A 69 12.18 4.46 -10.03
CA TRP A 69 12.88 3.89 -8.89
C TRP A 69 13.26 4.96 -7.86
N VAL A 70 13.12 4.62 -6.60
CA VAL A 70 13.77 5.28 -5.46
C VAL A 70 14.82 4.33 -4.91
N ILE A 71 16.07 4.78 -4.90
CA ILE A 71 17.25 3.95 -4.66
C ILE A 71 17.99 4.45 -3.43
N GLY A 72 18.57 3.48 -2.69
CA GLY A 72 19.45 3.77 -1.56
C GLY A 72 18.75 4.47 -0.40
N GLY A 73 17.49 4.12 -0.11
CA GLY A 73 16.72 4.72 0.99
C GLY A 73 16.33 6.17 0.73
N GLY A 74 15.98 6.51 -0.51
CA GLY A 74 15.54 7.87 -0.88
C GLY A 74 16.65 8.80 -1.37
N ARG A 75 17.87 8.31 -1.53
CA ARG A 75 19.03 9.17 -1.90
C ARG A 75 18.99 9.65 -3.34
N ARG A 76 18.39 8.87 -4.24
CA ARG A 76 18.27 9.22 -5.66
C ARG A 76 17.05 8.56 -6.30
N THR A 77 16.61 9.14 -7.41
CA THR A 77 15.57 8.58 -8.26
C THR A 77 16.14 8.22 -9.63
N GLU A 78 15.63 7.14 -10.23
CA GLU A 78 15.99 6.72 -11.59
C GLU A 78 14.74 6.30 -12.36
N GLY A 79 14.65 6.66 -13.63
CA GLY A 79 13.55 6.20 -14.47
C GLY A 79 13.57 4.68 -14.64
N LEU A 80 12.39 4.08 -14.80
CA LEU A 80 12.29 2.65 -15.12
C LEU A 80 12.97 2.37 -16.47
N THR A 81 13.78 1.32 -16.52
CA THR A 81 14.35 0.82 -17.77
C THR A 81 13.25 0.23 -18.66
N PHE A 82 13.57 -0.03 -19.91
CA PHE A 82 12.65 -0.74 -20.81
C PHE A 82 12.24 -2.12 -20.25
N PHE A 83 13.19 -2.85 -19.66
CA PHE A 83 12.93 -4.16 -19.06
C PHE A 83 12.03 -4.05 -17.83
N ASP A 84 12.28 -3.09 -16.94
CA ASP A 84 11.43 -2.84 -15.76
C ASP A 84 9.98 -2.62 -16.18
N ARG A 85 9.76 -1.78 -17.19
CA ARG A 85 8.42 -1.48 -17.71
C ARG A 85 7.76 -2.68 -18.36
N LYS A 86 8.52 -3.44 -19.14
CA LYS A 86 7.99 -4.59 -19.90
C LYS A 86 7.72 -5.79 -19.03
N MET A 87 8.54 -6.03 -18.00
CA MET A 87 8.49 -7.25 -17.20
C MET A 87 7.59 -7.11 -15.96
N ALA A 88 7.57 -5.95 -15.30
CA ALA A 88 6.89 -5.86 -14.01
C ALA A 88 6.17 -4.53 -13.73
N PHE A 89 6.91 -3.42 -13.75
CA PHE A 89 6.47 -2.16 -13.13
C PHE A 89 5.81 -1.17 -14.09
N GLY A 90 5.75 -1.50 -15.38
CA GLY A 90 5.12 -0.64 -16.37
C GLY A 90 3.63 -0.48 -16.11
N VAL A 91 3.13 0.73 -16.32
CA VAL A 91 1.70 1.05 -16.25
C VAL A 91 1.06 0.78 -17.61
N LYS A 92 -0.04 0.04 -17.62
CA LYS A 92 -0.88 -0.22 -18.78
C LYS A 92 -2.23 0.46 -18.58
N VAL A 93 -2.55 1.39 -19.44
CA VAL A 93 -3.83 2.09 -19.43
C VAL A 93 -4.89 1.20 -20.05
N VAL A 94 -5.96 0.93 -19.31
CA VAL A 94 -7.16 0.20 -19.74
C VAL A 94 -8.16 1.19 -20.31
N SER A 95 -8.41 2.27 -19.56
CA SER A 95 -9.21 3.41 -19.98
C SER A 95 -8.74 4.66 -19.26
N SER A 96 -8.94 5.82 -19.86
CA SER A 96 -8.54 7.08 -19.26
C SER A 96 -9.45 8.21 -19.72
N GLY A 97 -9.73 9.13 -18.80
CA GLY A 97 -10.45 10.37 -18.98
C GLY A 97 -9.78 11.51 -18.20
N GLU A 98 -10.40 12.67 -18.17
CA GLU A 98 -9.84 13.86 -17.52
C GLU A 98 -9.72 13.72 -15.97
N ASN A 99 -10.63 12.96 -15.36
CA ASN A 99 -10.74 12.85 -13.90
C ASN A 99 -10.59 11.42 -13.37
N GLU A 100 -10.44 10.45 -14.24
CA GLU A 100 -10.31 9.05 -13.86
C GLU A 100 -9.51 8.28 -14.90
N ALA A 101 -8.72 7.30 -14.45
CA ALA A 101 -8.13 6.29 -15.30
C ALA A 101 -8.22 4.90 -14.64
N LEU A 102 -8.35 3.87 -15.47
CA LEU A 102 -8.19 2.48 -15.06
C LEU A 102 -6.87 1.99 -15.61
N VAL A 103 -6.02 1.50 -14.73
CA VAL A 103 -4.70 1.00 -15.09
C VAL A 103 -4.44 -0.35 -14.42
N HIS A 104 -3.48 -1.10 -14.95
CA HIS A 104 -2.85 -2.21 -14.24
C HIS A 104 -1.33 -2.17 -14.42
N LEU A 105 -0.62 -2.82 -13.54
CA LEU A 105 0.82 -3.03 -13.69
C LEU A 105 1.08 -4.20 -14.64
N THR A 106 2.18 -4.13 -15.36
CA THR A 106 2.50 -5.16 -16.37
C THR A 106 2.50 -6.58 -15.79
N ALA A 107 3.01 -6.76 -14.56
CA ALA A 107 3.04 -8.08 -13.90
C ALA A 107 1.71 -8.46 -13.24
N TYR A 108 0.77 -7.54 -13.05
CA TYR A 108 -0.48 -7.76 -12.28
C TYR A 108 -1.69 -7.29 -13.07
N LYS A 109 -1.97 -7.98 -14.18
CA LYS A 109 -3.04 -7.61 -15.12
C LYS A 109 -4.44 -7.77 -14.52
N ASP A 110 -4.60 -8.69 -13.58
CA ASP A 110 -5.88 -8.97 -12.93
C ASP A 110 -6.22 -7.99 -11.80
N LEU A 111 -5.24 -7.18 -11.37
CA LEU A 111 -5.44 -6.13 -10.39
C LEU A 111 -5.61 -4.79 -11.09
N THR A 112 -6.86 -4.38 -11.31
CA THR A 112 -7.15 -3.04 -11.84
C THR A 112 -7.06 -2.01 -10.73
N ILE A 113 -6.31 -0.95 -10.99
CA ILE A 113 -6.16 0.22 -10.13
C ILE A 113 -6.94 1.36 -10.78
N ARG A 114 -7.94 1.88 -10.07
CA ARG A 114 -8.70 3.05 -10.47
C ARG A 114 -8.05 4.30 -9.89
N ILE A 115 -7.54 5.16 -10.74
CA ILE A 115 -6.97 6.46 -10.37
C ILE A 115 -8.07 7.49 -10.46
N CYS A 116 -8.41 8.16 -9.37
CA CYS A 116 -9.46 9.17 -9.33
C CYS A 116 -9.25 10.17 -8.18
N LYS A 117 -10.02 11.26 -8.18
CA LYS A 117 -10.05 12.19 -7.04
C LYS A 117 -11.04 11.70 -5.99
N ARG A 118 -10.61 11.68 -4.73
CA ARG A 118 -11.45 11.48 -3.56
C ARG A 118 -11.14 12.58 -2.54
N ASP A 119 -12.17 13.30 -2.12
CA ASP A 119 -12.02 14.44 -1.19
C ASP A 119 -10.96 15.47 -1.64
N GLY A 120 -10.92 15.74 -2.96
CA GLY A 120 -9.97 16.67 -3.58
C GLY A 120 -8.55 16.12 -3.79
N THR A 121 -8.25 14.92 -3.32
CA THR A 121 -6.92 14.28 -3.44
C THR A 121 -6.96 13.14 -4.45
N TRP A 122 -5.93 13.03 -5.28
CA TRP A 122 -5.77 11.91 -6.19
C TRP A 122 -5.38 10.65 -5.41
N VAL A 123 -6.08 9.55 -5.68
CA VAL A 123 -5.84 8.24 -5.04
C VAL A 123 -5.90 7.13 -6.06
N GLY A 124 -5.22 6.03 -5.76
CA GLY A 124 -5.39 4.75 -6.44
C GLY A 124 -6.34 3.87 -5.63
N ILE A 125 -7.38 3.36 -6.24
CA ILE A 125 -8.35 2.46 -5.58
C ILE A 125 -8.25 1.09 -6.23
N VAL A 126 -8.15 0.05 -5.42
CA VAL A 126 -8.19 -1.35 -5.85
C VAL A 126 -9.37 -2.06 -5.20
N ARG A 127 -9.92 -3.05 -5.92
CA ARG A 127 -10.93 -3.96 -5.37
C ARG A 127 -10.41 -5.39 -5.45
N TRP A 128 -10.37 -6.07 -4.31
CA TRP A 128 -9.95 -7.46 -4.23
C TRP A 128 -10.74 -8.20 -3.14
N ASN A 129 -11.16 -9.42 -3.41
CA ASN A 129 -11.95 -10.26 -2.47
C ASN A 129 -13.18 -9.56 -1.86
N GLY A 130 -13.82 -8.65 -2.62
CA GLY A 130 -14.97 -7.89 -2.14
C GLY A 130 -14.62 -6.62 -1.34
N HIS A 131 -13.36 -6.40 -0.98
CA HIS A 131 -12.88 -5.18 -0.32
C HIS A 131 -12.45 -4.14 -1.34
N GLU A 132 -12.87 -2.91 -1.13
CA GLU A 132 -12.38 -1.74 -1.87
C GLU A 132 -11.47 -0.92 -0.95
N MET A 133 -10.25 -0.68 -1.39
CA MET A 133 -9.26 0.03 -0.57
C MET A 133 -8.51 1.10 -1.35
N ILE A 134 -8.17 2.20 -0.69
CA ILE A 134 -7.21 3.18 -1.18
C ILE A 134 -5.83 2.53 -1.09
N LEU A 135 -5.24 2.27 -2.25
CA LEU A 135 -3.94 1.62 -2.37
C LEU A 135 -2.84 2.53 -1.83
N GLN A 136 -1.99 1.99 -0.99
CA GLN A 136 -0.82 2.68 -0.44
C GLN A 136 0.47 2.00 -0.87
N LYS A 137 0.50 0.67 -0.79
CA LYS A 137 1.70 -0.10 -1.07
C LYS A 137 1.38 -1.48 -1.65
N MET A 138 2.22 -1.93 -2.55
CA MET A 138 2.34 -3.33 -2.94
C MET A 138 3.71 -3.85 -2.49
N PHE A 139 3.76 -5.05 -1.95
CA PHE A 139 5.01 -5.68 -1.52
C PHE A 139 5.11 -7.08 -2.12
N ALA A 140 6.09 -7.29 -2.99
CA ALA A 140 6.36 -8.60 -3.57
C ALA A 140 7.37 -9.38 -2.73
N GLN A 141 6.95 -10.53 -2.22
CA GLN A 141 7.85 -11.52 -1.68
C GLN A 141 8.48 -12.29 -2.82
N MET A 142 9.79 -12.14 -2.93
CA MET A 142 10.59 -12.81 -3.94
C MET A 142 11.26 -14.04 -3.34
N GLY A 143 11.30 -15.12 -4.11
CA GLY A 143 11.92 -16.39 -3.71
C GLY A 143 12.62 -17.07 -4.89
N GLY A 144 12.94 -18.37 -4.72
CA GLY A 144 13.72 -19.14 -5.67
C GLY A 144 15.23 -18.91 -5.53
N SER A 145 16.02 -19.71 -6.24
CA SER A 145 17.50 -19.73 -6.11
C SER A 145 18.19 -18.40 -6.45
N LEU A 146 17.55 -17.55 -7.23
CA LEU A 146 18.07 -16.23 -7.63
C LEU A 146 17.17 -15.07 -7.18
N GLY A 147 16.17 -15.31 -6.33
CA GLY A 147 15.22 -14.29 -5.91
C GLY A 147 14.38 -13.69 -7.05
N MET A 148 14.20 -14.44 -8.15
CA MET A 148 13.47 -13.95 -9.33
C MET A 148 12.03 -14.42 -9.41
N LYS A 149 11.64 -15.41 -8.59
CA LYS A 149 10.27 -15.92 -8.54
C LYS A 149 9.47 -15.10 -7.54
N CYS A 150 8.36 -14.52 -7.97
CA CYS A 150 7.39 -13.93 -7.05
C CYS A 150 6.60 -15.06 -6.37
N GLU A 151 6.62 -15.12 -5.05
CA GLU A 151 5.88 -16.09 -4.25
C GLU A 151 4.48 -15.58 -3.93
N TYR A 152 4.38 -14.31 -3.55
CA TYR A 152 3.12 -13.60 -3.33
C TYR A 152 3.33 -12.10 -3.37
N VAL A 153 2.22 -11.37 -3.49
CA VAL A 153 2.19 -9.92 -3.33
C VAL A 153 1.18 -9.55 -2.27
N ASP A 154 1.64 -8.83 -1.27
CA ASP A 154 0.76 -8.17 -0.31
C ASP A 154 0.39 -6.78 -0.83
N VAL A 155 -0.90 -6.48 -0.87
CA VAL A 155 -1.48 -5.20 -1.23
C VAL A 155 -1.98 -4.54 0.04
N TYR A 156 -1.44 -3.37 0.36
CA TYR A 156 -1.77 -2.62 1.56
C TYR A 156 -2.54 -1.35 1.20
N GLY A 157 -3.54 -1.04 1.96
CA GLY A 157 -4.34 0.16 1.76
C GLY A 157 -5.23 0.48 2.95
N THR A 158 -6.08 1.48 2.76
CA THR A 158 -7.14 1.84 3.70
C THR A 158 -8.47 1.41 3.10
N ASP A 159 -9.21 0.55 3.80
CA ASP A 159 -10.56 0.13 3.40
C ASP A 159 -11.48 1.35 3.30
N THR A 160 -12.17 1.48 2.17
CA THR A 160 -12.97 2.68 1.86
C THR A 160 -14.25 2.76 2.68
N SER A 161 -14.72 1.66 3.23
CA SER A 161 -15.97 1.58 4.02
C SER A 161 -15.73 1.79 5.51
N THR A 162 -14.60 1.29 6.04
CA THR A 162 -14.28 1.33 7.47
C THR A 162 -13.26 2.39 7.84
N GLY A 163 -12.46 2.87 6.87
CA GLY A 163 -11.32 3.76 7.10
C GLY A 163 -10.15 3.09 7.81
N GLN A 164 -10.17 1.77 7.98
CA GLN A 164 -9.11 1.03 8.66
C GLN A 164 -8.05 0.52 7.69
N ALA A 165 -6.82 0.36 8.20
CA ALA A 165 -5.76 -0.28 7.45
C ALA A 165 -6.15 -1.72 7.09
N HIS A 166 -5.95 -2.09 5.83
CA HIS A 166 -6.31 -3.39 5.30
C HIS A 166 -5.16 -3.96 4.47
N ARG A 167 -5.03 -5.29 4.46
CA ARG A 167 -4.05 -6.01 3.66
C ARG A 167 -4.70 -7.20 2.98
N GLU A 168 -4.46 -7.32 1.69
CA GLU A 168 -4.83 -8.49 0.89
C GLU A 168 -3.59 -9.17 0.31
N ARG A 169 -3.64 -10.50 0.16
CA ARG A 169 -2.56 -11.28 -0.45
C ARG A 169 -2.99 -11.85 -1.79
N ILE A 170 -2.16 -11.63 -2.80
CA ILE A 170 -2.29 -12.19 -4.13
C ILE A 170 -1.19 -13.23 -4.29
N THR A 171 -1.57 -14.47 -4.62
CA THR A 171 -0.62 -15.52 -4.97
C THR A 171 -0.67 -15.70 -6.49
N PRO A 172 0.48 -15.64 -7.20
CA PRO A 172 0.56 -15.86 -8.65
C PRO A 172 0.13 -17.22 -9.09
#